data_39ae377ff1b1dee9350e3637eb76ff4b
#
_entry.id   39ae377ff1b1dee9350e3637eb76ff4b
#
_cell.length_a   1.000
_cell.length_b   1.000
_cell.length_c   1.000
_cell.angle_alpha   90.00
_cell.angle_beta   90.00
_cell.angle_gamma   90.00
#
_symmetry.space_group_name_H-M   'P 1'
#
loop_
_entity.id
_entity.type
_entity.pdbx_description
1 polymer ?
#
loop_
_entity_poly.entity_id
_entity_poly.type
_entity_poly.pdbx_seq_one_letter_code
_entity_poly.pdbx_strand_id
1 'polypeptide(L)'
;QMIADYNNNPFDTKAAKMTFSDVYEEWSKRKFPTISESNVKGYTASYKSCESLYNKVFKDIKLVDLQTVIDTCGKNFPTLKKIKVLFNQLFDYALKNDICNKDYSSFVDIVQYKDRNPNKYDRNKFEKNEIDIIWEQKEDKYYQIVLMLLYSGVRISEMLDLKKENVHLNEQYFDVICSKTENGIRKVPIADKVLPYYKAWYESCPECEYLLHTEDGKHFEYKNNVTIADAKID
;
A
#
# COMPACT_ATOMS: atom_id res chain seq x y z
N GLN A 1 7.68 -43.78 23.60
CA GLN A 1 8.57 -42.78 22.99
C GLN A 1 7.85 -41.43 22.90
N MET A 2 6.63 -41.32 22.32
CA MET A 2 5.82 -40.10 22.19
C MET A 2 5.48 -39.44 23.56
N ILE A 3 5.24 -40.19 24.61
CA ILE A 3 4.98 -39.69 25.98
C ILE A 3 6.26 -39.17 26.62
N ALA A 4 7.39 -39.82 26.37
CA ALA A 4 8.69 -39.38 26.88
C ALA A 4 9.16 -38.09 26.21
N ASP A 5 8.92 -37.95 24.90
CA ASP A 5 9.19 -36.73 24.11
C ASP A 5 8.32 -35.56 24.57
N TYR A 6 7.04 -35.83 24.89
CA TYR A 6 6.12 -34.81 25.45
C TYR A 6 6.57 -34.32 26.83
N ASN A 7 7.07 -35.19 27.69
CA ASN A 7 7.52 -34.82 29.02
C ASN A 7 8.88 -34.08 29.01
N ASN A 8 9.69 -34.29 27.95
CA ASN A 8 10.99 -33.64 27.82
C ASN A 8 10.91 -32.28 27.11
N ASN A 9 9.93 -32.04 26.20
CA ASN A 9 9.77 -30.76 25.55
C ASN A 9 8.31 -30.56 25.02
N PRO A 10 7.37 -30.12 25.90
CA PRO A 10 5.98 -29.90 25.52
C PRO A 10 5.80 -28.81 24.43
N PHE A 11 6.78 -27.93 24.25
CA PHE A 11 6.77 -26.90 23.21
C PHE A 11 7.01 -27.47 21.81
N ASP A 12 7.89 -28.47 21.67
CA ASP A 12 8.14 -29.15 20.38
C ASP A 12 6.88 -29.84 19.83
N THR A 13 6.05 -30.39 20.72
CA THR A 13 4.82 -31.04 20.31
C THR A 13 3.76 -30.08 19.82
N LYS A 14 3.68 -28.85 20.35
CA LYS A 14 2.77 -27.81 19.90
C LYS A 14 3.22 -27.26 18.55
N ALA A 15 4.48 -26.87 18.42
CA ALA A 15 5.07 -26.38 17.19
C ALA A 15 4.91 -27.38 16.03
N ALA A 16 5.14 -28.67 16.31
CA ALA A 16 5.02 -29.74 15.33
C ALA A 16 3.62 -29.97 14.76
N LYS A 17 2.57 -29.45 15.39
CA LYS A 17 1.16 -29.59 14.98
C LYS A 17 0.55 -28.31 14.43
N MET A 18 1.26 -27.19 14.49
CA MET A 18 0.73 -25.91 14.00
C MET A 18 0.40 -25.99 12.52
N THR A 19 -0.80 -25.54 12.17
CA THR A 19 -1.27 -25.43 10.81
C THR A 19 -0.78 -24.13 10.15
N PHE A 20 -0.98 -23.99 8.86
CA PHE A 20 -0.73 -22.73 8.15
C PHE A 20 -1.50 -21.55 8.75
N SER A 21 -2.76 -21.79 9.14
CA SER A 21 -3.57 -20.78 9.82
C SER A 21 -3.01 -20.39 11.17
N ASP A 22 -2.59 -21.35 11.99
CA ASP A 22 -2.00 -21.08 13.32
C ASP A 22 -0.74 -20.22 13.19
N VAL A 23 0.14 -20.55 12.25
CA VAL A 23 1.37 -19.80 12.00
C VAL A 23 1.04 -18.38 11.51
N TYR A 24 0.07 -18.23 10.61
CA TYR A 24 -0.36 -16.91 10.15
C TYR A 24 -0.92 -16.06 11.31
N GLU A 25 -1.77 -16.63 12.17
CA GLU A 25 -2.34 -15.93 13.31
C GLU A 25 -1.26 -15.47 14.30
N GLU A 26 -0.34 -16.34 14.68
CA GLU A 26 0.73 -16.00 15.60
C GLU A 26 1.69 -14.94 15.00
N TRP A 27 2.04 -15.09 13.72
CA TRP A 27 2.85 -14.12 13.00
C TRP A 27 2.13 -12.77 12.89
N SER A 28 0.86 -12.77 12.52
CA SER A 28 0.09 -11.54 12.31
C SER A 28 -0.11 -10.75 13.59
N LYS A 29 -0.35 -11.40 14.73
CA LYS A 29 -0.44 -10.74 16.06
C LYS A 29 0.81 -9.92 16.39
N ARG A 30 1.99 -10.40 15.97
CA ARG A 30 3.27 -9.69 16.20
C ARG A 30 3.56 -8.65 15.11
N LYS A 31 3.23 -8.96 13.86
CA LYS A 31 3.60 -8.15 12.70
C LYS A 31 2.69 -6.95 12.48
N PHE A 32 1.38 -7.13 12.59
CA PHE A 32 0.39 -6.10 12.23
C PHE A 32 0.52 -4.80 13.03
N PRO A 33 0.81 -4.81 14.34
CA PRO A 33 1.02 -3.58 15.09
C PRO A 33 2.23 -2.74 14.64
N THR A 34 3.17 -3.34 13.87
CA THR A 34 4.43 -2.70 13.43
C THR A 34 4.38 -2.18 12.00
N ILE A 35 3.27 -2.33 11.30
CA ILE A 35 3.15 -1.98 9.88
C ILE A 35 1.92 -1.11 9.61
N SER A 36 1.90 -0.44 8.45
CA SER A 36 0.76 0.39 8.04
C SER A 36 -0.49 -0.46 7.76
N GLU A 37 -1.67 0.14 7.95
CA GLU A 37 -2.97 -0.48 7.65
C GLU A 37 -3.05 -1.01 6.20
N SER A 38 -2.47 -0.30 5.24
CA SER A 38 -2.40 -0.74 3.84
C SER A 38 -1.63 -2.06 3.68
N ASN A 39 -0.54 -2.24 4.43
CA ASN A 39 0.21 -3.50 4.44
C ASN A 39 -0.58 -4.62 5.11
N VAL A 40 -1.29 -4.33 6.21
CA VAL A 40 -2.20 -5.29 6.86
C VAL A 40 -3.25 -5.78 5.86
N LYS A 41 -3.95 -4.86 5.17
CA LYS A 41 -4.91 -5.20 4.10
C LYS A 41 -4.28 -6.07 3.01
N GLY A 42 -3.04 -5.77 2.61
CA GLY A 42 -2.29 -6.53 1.61
C GLY A 42 -1.99 -7.97 2.05
N TYR A 43 -1.51 -8.16 3.28
CA TYR A 43 -1.24 -9.49 3.82
C TYR A 43 -2.52 -10.30 4.03
N THR A 44 -3.58 -9.67 4.55
CA THR A 44 -4.89 -10.31 4.71
C THR A 44 -5.47 -10.79 3.37
N ALA A 45 -5.37 -9.96 2.33
CA ALA A 45 -5.81 -10.34 0.99
C ALA A 45 -4.98 -11.49 0.39
N SER A 46 -3.65 -11.49 0.64
CA SER A 46 -2.76 -12.57 0.23
C SER A 46 -3.10 -13.88 0.95
N TYR A 47 -3.34 -13.82 2.27
CA TYR A 47 -3.74 -14.98 3.06
C TYR A 47 -5.04 -15.60 2.56
N LYS A 48 -6.06 -14.80 2.24
CA LYS A 48 -7.32 -15.29 1.65
C LYS A 48 -7.12 -16.11 0.37
N SER A 49 -6.04 -15.87 -0.38
CA SER A 49 -5.71 -16.64 -1.58
C SER A 49 -5.06 -18.00 -1.27
N CYS A 50 -4.77 -18.29 0.00
CA CYS A 50 -4.08 -19.50 0.46
C CYS A 50 -5.02 -20.49 1.17
N GLU A 51 -6.32 -20.45 0.90
CA GLU A 51 -7.35 -21.24 1.61
C GLU A 51 -7.03 -22.75 1.61
N SER A 52 -6.50 -23.27 0.51
CA SER A 52 -6.10 -24.67 0.38
C SER A 52 -5.02 -25.12 1.38
N LEU A 53 -4.29 -24.17 1.98
CA LEU A 53 -3.23 -24.46 2.95
C LEU A 53 -3.70 -24.37 4.41
N TYR A 54 -4.83 -23.74 4.70
CA TYR A 54 -5.21 -23.35 6.06
C TYR A 54 -5.07 -24.46 7.10
N ASN A 55 -5.59 -25.65 6.79
CA ASN A 55 -5.60 -26.80 7.69
C ASN A 55 -4.38 -27.71 7.55
N LYS A 56 -3.44 -27.38 6.64
CA LYS A 56 -2.25 -28.18 6.45
C LYS A 56 -1.23 -27.89 7.56
N VAL A 57 -0.66 -28.94 8.15
CA VAL A 57 0.40 -28.80 9.15
C VAL A 57 1.60 -28.10 8.51
N PHE A 58 2.08 -27.01 9.12
CA PHE A 58 3.04 -26.09 8.48
C PHE A 58 4.35 -26.78 8.09
N LYS A 59 4.90 -27.63 8.94
CA LYS A 59 6.14 -28.39 8.65
C LYS A 59 6.04 -29.33 7.46
N ASP A 60 4.81 -29.75 7.11
CA ASP A 60 4.53 -30.68 6.01
C ASP A 60 4.25 -29.95 4.68
N ILE A 61 4.21 -28.62 4.70
CA ILE A 61 4.07 -27.79 3.49
C ILE A 61 5.37 -27.87 2.69
N LYS A 62 5.25 -28.26 1.42
CA LYS A 62 6.35 -28.36 0.47
C LYS A 62 6.22 -27.34 -0.65
N LEU A 63 7.26 -27.21 -1.47
CA LEU A 63 7.25 -26.31 -2.62
C LEU A 63 6.03 -26.53 -3.53
N VAL A 64 5.66 -27.79 -3.77
CA VAL A 64 4.52 -28.12 -4.63
C VAL A 64 3.21 -27.52 -4.11
N ASP A 65 3.02 -27.47 -2.82
CA ASP A 65 1.79 -26.91 -2.21
C ASP A 65 1.73 -25.40 -2.42
N LEU A 66 2.86 -24.70 -2.16
CA LEU A 66 2.99 -23.26 -2.36
C LEU A 66 2.84 -22.87 -3.83
N GLN A 67 3.48 -23.65 -4.72
CA GLN A 67 3.40 -23.42 -6.16
C GLN A 67 1.98 -23.65 -6.67
N THR A 68 1.26 -24.67 -6.17
CA THR A 68 -0.14 -24.93 -6.51
C THR A 68 -1.02 -23.73 -6.20
N VAL A 69 -0.84 -23.06 -5.04
CA VAL A 69 -1.56 -21.82 -4.72
C VAL A 69 -1.30 -20.75 -5.77
N ILE A 70 -0.04 -20.53 -6.13
CA ILE A 70 0.33 -19.54 -7.15
C ILE A 70 -0.32 -19.86 -8.50
N ASP A 71 -0.27 -21.14 -8.91
CA ASP A 71 -0.71 -21.58 -10.24
C ASP A 71 -2.24 -21.57 -10.39
N THR A 72 -2.96 -21.81 -9.29
CA THR A 72 -4.42 -21.97 -9.32
C THR A 72 -5.22 -20.74 -8.87
N CYS A 73 -4.62 -19.80 -8.14
CA CYS A 73 -5.36 -18.65 -7.58
C CYS A 73 -5.88 -17.64 -8.62
N GLY A 74 -5.45 -17.73 -9.89
CA GLY A 74 -5.95 -16.89 -10.98
C GLY A 74 -5.61 -15.39 -10.87
N LYS A 75 -4.66 -15.02 -9.99
CA LYS A 75 -4.30 -13.62 -9.74
C LYS A 75 -3.25 -13.10 -10.75
N ASN A 76 -3.20 -11.77 -10.88
CA ASN A 76 -2.19 -11.09 -11.69
C ASN A 76 -0.81 -11.09 -11.00
N PHE A 77 0.23 -10.84 -11.80
CA PHE A 77 1.62 -10.89 -11.33
C PHE A 77 1.92 -10.02 -10.09
N PRO A 78 1.45 -8.76 -9.98
CA PRO A 78 1.64 -7.96 -8.76
C PRO A 78 1.03 -8.60 -7.50
N THR A 79 -0.12 -9.28 -7.63
CA THR A 79 -0.77 -9.98 -6.52
C THR A 79 0.00 -11.26 -6.16
N LEU A 80 0.47 -12.02 -7.16
CA LEU A 80 1.31 -13.20 -6.94
C LEU A 80 2.60 -12.85 -6.19
N LYS A 81 3.22 -11.69 -6.50
CA LYS A 81 4.35 -11.17 -5.72
C LYS A 81 4.01 -10.99 -4.24
N LYS A 82 2.83 -10.44 -3.94
CA LYS A 82 2.39 -10.24 -2.55
C LYS A 82 2.16 -11.56 -1.83
N ILE A 83 1.59 -12.56 -2.50
CA ILE A 83 1.42 -13.91 -1.95
C ILE A 83 2.79 -14.54 -1.67
N LYS A 84 3.75 -14.46 -2.60
CA LYS A 84 5.12 -14.95 -2.38
C LYS A 84 5.78 -14.24 -1.20
N VAL A 85 5.60 -12.92 -1.04
CA VAL A 85 6.11 -12.18 0.12
C VAL A 85 5.49 -12.70 1.42
N LEU A 86 4.18 -13.00 1.44
CA LEU A 86 3.55 -13.61 2.61
C LEU A 86 4.19 -14.97 2.93
N PHE A 87 4.38 -15.84 1.95
CA PHE A 87 5.06 -17.14 2.17
C PHE A 87 6.44 -16.94 2.79
N ASN A 88 7.26 -16.03 2.24
CA ASN A 88 8.58 -15.74 2.77
C ASN A 88 8.52 -15.27 4.24
N GLN A 89 7.55 -14.42 4.59
CA GLN A 89 7.39 -13.93 5.97
C GLN A 89 6.97 -15.06 6.92
N LEU A 90 6.07 -15.96 6.50
CA LEU A 90 5.61 -17.05 7.34
C LEU A 90 6.69 -18.13 7.52
N PHE A 91 7.44 -18.46 6.47
CA PHE A 91 8.55 -19.41 6.58
C PHE A 91 9.72 -18.86 7.41
N ASP A 92 10.06 -17.57 7.27
CA ASP A 92 11.05 -16.91 8.13
C ASP A 92 10.62 -16.97 9.61
N TYR A 93 9.34 -16.68 9.89
CA TYR A 93 8.77 -16.79 11.22
C TYR A 93 8.82 -18.23 11.75
N ALA A 94 8.41 -19.19 10.93
CA ALA A 94 8.37 -20.60 11.29
C ALA A 94 9.75 -21.20 11.57
N LEU A 95 10.77 -20.82 10.79
CA LEU A 95 12.16 -21.20 11.02
C LEU A 95 12.69 -20.63 12.34
N LYS A 96 12.44 -19.35 12.62
CA LYS A 96 12.87 -18.69 13.85
C LYS A 96 12.21 -19.22 15.13
N ASN A 97 11.08 -19.91 14.99
CA ASN A 97 10.33 -20.49 16.11
C ASN A 97 10.31 -22.03 16.08
N ASP A 98 11.23 -22.67 15.36
CA ASP A 98 11.44 -24.13 15.28
C ASP A 98 10.18 -24.90 14.85
N ILE A 99 9.26 -24.26 14.09
CA ILE A 99 8.03 -24.85 13.55
C ILE A 99 8.34 -25.68 12.32
N CYS A 100 9.33 -25.28 11.53
CA CYS A 100 9.80 -26.03 10.35
C CYS A 100 11.33 -25.95 10.26
N ASN A 101 11.92 -26.90 9.51
CA ASN A 101 13.37 -27.02 9.37
C ASN A 101 13.90 -26.53 8.02
N LYS A 102 13.00 -26.16 7.10
CA LYS A 102 13.38 -25.76 5.74
C LYS A 102 12.41 -24.74 5.18
N ASP A 103 12.97 -23.68 4.57
CA ASP A 103 12.21 -22.70 3.81
C ASP A 103 12.04 -23.17 2.36
N TYR A 104 10.78 -23.42 1.98
CA TYR A 104 10.39 -23.72 0.61
C TYR A 104 9.86 -22.48 -0.15
N SER A 105 9.56 -21.39 0.55
CA SER A 105 8.97 -20.18 -0.04
C SER A 105 9.91 -19.47 -1.01
N SER A 106 11.22 -19.53 -0.74
CA SER A 106 12.25 -18.93 -1.59
C SER A 106 12.27 -19.52 -3.01
N PHE A 107 11.90 -20.80 -3.15
CA PHE A 107 11.89 -21.53 -4.42
C PHE A 107 10.61 -21.34 -5.25
N VAL A 108 9.58 -20.68 -4.69
CA VAL A 108 8.33 -20.42 -5.41
C VAL A 108 8.60 -19.58 -6.66
N ASP A 109 8.19 -20.09 -7.82
CA ASP A 109 8.36 -19.39 -9.08
C ASP A 109 7.07 -18.66 -9.51
N ILE A 110 7.22 -17.39 -9.85
CA ILE A 110 6.15 -16.53 -10.38
C ILE A 110 6.54 -15.91 -11.73
N VAL A 111 7.74 -16.21 -12.25
CA VAL A 111 8.31 -15.54 -13.43
C VAL A 111 7.46 -15.78 -14.67
N GLN A 112 6.92 -16.99 -14.83
CA GLN A 112 6.03 -17.36 -15.93
C GLN A 112 4.74 -16.53 -16.02
N TYR A 113 4.39 -15.80 -14.96
CA TYR A 113 3.17 -14.97 -14.89
C TYR A 113 3.43 -13.48 -15.12
N LYS A 114 4.63 -13.08 -15.52
CA LYS A 114 5.00 -11.66 -15.71
C LYS A 114 4.07 -10.92 -16.67
N ASP A 115 3.58 -11.60 -17.70
CA ASP A 115 2.70 -11.02 -18.71
C ASP A 115 1.22 -10.91 -18.24
N ARG A 116 0.88 -11.56 -17.11
CA ARG A 116 -0.42 -11.39 -16.48
C ARG A 116 -0.50 -10.08 -15.67
N ASN A 117 -0.26 -8.97 -16.32
CA ASN A 117 -0.41 -7.64 -15.74
C ASN A 117 -1.31 -6.79 -16.64
N PRO A 118 -2.65 -6.96 -16.56
CA PRO A 118 -3.58 -6.21 -17.40
C PRO A 118 -3.54 -4.70 -17.15
N ASN A 119 -2.96 -4.28 -16.01
CA ASN A 119 -2.82 -2.88 -15.63
C ASN A 119 -1.37 -2.40 -15.73
N LYS A 120 -0.62 -2.90 -16.69
CA LYS A 120 0.67 -2.31 -17.04
C LYS A 120 0.41 -1.01 -17.79
N TYR A 121 0.04 0.02 -17.02
CA TYR A 121 -0.05 1.36 -17.57
C TYR A 121 1.35 1.80 -18.01
N ASP A 122 1.48 2.18 -19.26
CA ASP A 122 2.58 3.04 -19.66
C ASP A 122 2.37 4.36 -18.94
N ARG A 123 3.21 4.60 -17.91
CA ARG A 123 3.18 5.86 -17.16
C ARG A 123 3.84 6.91 -18.03
N ASN A 124 3.04 7.52 -18.89
CA ASN A 124 3.48 8.65 -19.69
C ASN A 124 3.47 9.92 -18.83
N LYS A 125 4.40 10.82 -19.12
CA LYS A 125 4.31 12.19 -18.64
C LYS A 125 3.17 12.89 -19.37
N PHE A 126 2.57 13.89 -18.75
CA PHE A 126 1.66 14.79 -19.47
C PHE A 126 2.40 15.50 -20.59
N GLU A 127 1.85 15.44 -21.79
CA GLU A 127 2.32 16.23 -22.92
C GLU A 127 1.83 17.69 -22.80
N LYS A 128 2.46 18.59 -23.56
CA LYS A 128 2.16 20.01 -23.44
C LYS A 128 0.69 20.34 -23.73
N ASN A 129 0.12 19.74 -24.76
CA ASN A 129 -1.28 19.91 -25.13
C ASN A 129 -2.24 19.44 -24.03
N GLU A 130 -1.94 18.35 -23.33
CA GLU A 130 -2.73 17.85 -22.20
C GLU A 130 -2.68 18.84 -21.01
N ILE A 131 -1.51 19.43 -20.75
CA ILE A 131 -1.36 20.47 -19.72
C ILE A 131 -2.14 21.73 -20.13
N ASP A 132 -2.13 22.11 -21.40
CA ASP A 132 -2.88 23.28 -21.90
C ASP A 132 -4.38 23.07 -21.70
N ILE A 133 -4.92 21.87 -22.00
CA ILE A 133 -6.33 21.51 -21.73
C ILE A 133 -6.65 21.62 -20.22
N ILE A 134 -5.77 21.15 -19.34
CA ILE A 134 -5.96 21.27 -17.89
C ILE A 134 -6.03 22.76 -17.49
N TRP A 135 -5.20 23.61 -18.09
CA TRP A 135 -5.23 25.06 -17.84
C TRP A 135 -6.51 25.74 -18.34
N GLU A 136 -7.11 25.26 -19.43
CA GLU A 136 -8.41 25.76 -19.92
C GLU A 136 -9.53 25.53 -18.91
N GLN A 137 -9.43 24.47 -18.09
CA GLN A 137 -10.42 24.11 -17.06
C GLN A 137 -10.07 24.67 -15.67
N LYS A 138 -9.20 25.65 -15.58
CA LYS A 138 -8.67 26.19 -14.30
C LYS A 138 -9.72 26.77 -13.33
N GLU A 139 -10.93 27.04 -13.80
CA GLU A 139 -12.05 27.52 -12.96
C GLU A 139 -12.67 26.36 -12.15
N ASP A 140 -12.49 25.12 -12.59
CA ASP A 140 -12.95 23.94 -11.86
C ASP A 140 -11.97 23.61 -10.70
N LYS A 141 -12.51 23.44 -9.49
CA LYS A 141 -11.74 23.16 -8.27
C LYS A 141 -10.90 21.89 -8.37
N TYR A 142 -11.37 20.86 -9.07
CA TYR A 142 -10.62 19.60 -9.22
C TYR A 142 -9.44 19.78 -10.16
N TYR A 143 -9.61 20.52 -11.25
CA TYR A 143 -8.50 20.85 -12.16
C TYR A 143 -7.44 21.73 -11.47
N GLN A 144 -7.85 22.63 -10.56
CA GLN A 144 -6.91 23.39 -9.72
C GLN A 144 -6.03 22.46 -8.88
N ILE A 145 -6.61 21.41 -8.26
CA ILE A 145 -5.84 20.40 -7.50
C ILE A 145 -4.83 19.70 -8.41
N VAL A 146 -5.24 19.30 -9.62
CA VAL A 146 -4.33 18.69 -10.60
C VAL A 146 -3.18 19.61 -10.94
N LEU A 147 -3.44 20.90 -11.19
CA LEU A 147 -2.40 21.91 -11.45
C LEU A 147 -1.47 22.08 -10.25
N MET A 148 -2.00 22.16 -9.03
CA MET A 148 -1.18 22.22 -7.81
C MET A 148 -0.26 21.01 -7.68
N LEU A 149 -0.74 19.80 -7.99
CA LEU A 149 0.05 18.57 -8.00
C LEU A 149 1.13 18.58 -9.09
N LEU A 150 0.80 19.00 -10.30
CA LEU A 150 1.73 19.10 -11.43
C LEU A 150 2.91 20.04 -11.14
N TYR A 151 2.62 21.20 -10.52
CA TYR A 151 3.64 22.22 -10.24
C TYR A 151 4.42 21.97 -8.93
N SER A 152 3.93 21.15 -8.02
CA SER A 152 4.62 20.82 -6.77
C SER A 152 5.39 19.50 -6.82
N GLY A 153 4.98 18.56 -7.67
CA GLY A 153 5.58 17.23 -7.76
C GLY A 153 5.43 16.38 -6.48
N VAL A 154 4.50 16.74 -5.59
CA VAL A 154 4.23 15.95 -4.38
C VAL A 154 3.33 14.76 -4.69
N ARG A 155 3.32 13.77 -3.78
CA ARG A 155 2.36 12.67 -3.88
C ARG A 155 0.96 13.18 -3.58
N ILE A 156 -0.04 12.58 -4.21
CA ILE A 156 -1.45 12.96 -3.99
C ILE A 156 -1.83 12.90 -2.50
N SER A 157 -1.39 11.89 -1.75
CA SER A 157 -1.64 11.82 -0.32
C SER A 157 -0.97 12.96 0.46
N GLU A 158 0.24 13.39 0.08
CA GLU A 158 0.93 14.52 0.70
C GLU A 158 0.17 15.83 0.48
N MET A 159 -0.44 16.02 -0.69
CA MET A 159 -1.25 17.19 -0.99
C MET A 159 -2.61 17.16 -0.26
N LEU A 160 -3.27 15.99 -0.22
CA LEU A 160 -4.58 15.86 0.45
C LEU A 160 -4.46 16.01 1.97
N ASP A 161 -3.37 15.49 2.54
CA ASP A 161 -3.09 15.55 3.98
C ASP A 161 -2.40 16.87 4.39
N LEU A 162 -2.24 17.82 3.46
CA LEU A 162 -1.59 19.11 3.74
C LEU A 162 -2.48 19.98 4.63
N LYS A 163 -1.99 20.24 5.84
CA LYS A 163 -2.66 21.13 6.79
C LYS A 163 -2.31 22.59 6.50
N LYS A 164 -3.26 23.48 6.78
CA LYS A 164 -3.09 24.94 6.60
C LYS A 164 -1.94 25.52 7.42
N GLU A 165 -1.70 24.99 8.62
CA GLU A 165 -0.59 25.41 9.48
C GLU A 165 0.81 25.22 8.84
N ASN A 166 0.91 24.29 7.87
CA ASN A 166 2.14 23.99 7.15
C ASN A 166 2.24 24.72 5.79
N VAL A 167 1.31 25.65 5.49
CA VAL A 167 1.30 26.42 4.24
C VAL A 167 1.69 27.85 4.52
N HIS A 168 2.79 28.28 3.95
CA HIS A 168 3.39 29.61 4.13
C HIS A 168 3.20 30.43 2.84
N LEU A 169 2.02 31.02 2.70
CA LEU A 169 1.61 31.71 1.46
C LEU A 169 2.47 32.95 1.14
N ASN A 170 2.95 33.66 2.14
CA ASN A 170 3.77 34.85 1.94
C ASN A 170 5.17 34.49 1.44
N GLU A 171 5.73 33.41 1.99
CA GLU A 171 7.06 32.89 1.64
C GLU A 171 7.00 31.90 0.47
N GLN A 172 5.80 31.60 -0.05
CA GLN A 172 5.53 30.75 -1.19
C GLN A 172 6.12 29.33 -1.08
N TYR A 173 5.90 28.66 0.06
CA TYR A 173 6.24 27.26 0.24
C TYR A 173 5.25 26.56 1.20
N PHE A 174 5.30 25.25 1.25
CA PHE A 174 4.66 24.46 2.28
C PHE A 174 5.57 23.34 2.76
N ASP A 175 5.33 22.86 3.98
CA ASP A 175 6.09 21.79 4.59
C ASP A 175 5.34 20.45 4.43
N VAL A 176 6.02 19.45 3.86
CA VAL A 176 5.58 18.06 3.91
C VAL A 176 6.18 17.46 5.18
N ILE A 177 5.36 17.35 6.23
CA ILE A 177 5.78 16.88 7.55
C ILE A 177 5.56 15.39 7.76
N CYS A 178 4.71 14.75 6.95
CA CYS A 178 4.43 13.32 7.00
C CYS A 178 4.56 12.71 5.62
N SER A 179 5.42 11.73 5.48
CA SER A 179 5.64 11.01 4.23
C SER A 179 5.94 9.54 4.51
N LYS A 180 5.77 8.68 3.50
CA LYS A 180 6.05 7.24 3.58
C LYS A 180 7.50 6.93 3.97
N THR A 181 8.42 7.86 3.75
CA THR A 181 9.87 7.72 4.04
C THR A 181 10.38 9.01 4.68
N GLU A 182 11.41 8.91 5.52
CA GLU A 182 12.06 10.08 6.15
C GLU A 182 12.52 11.12 5.12
N ASN A 183 13.05 10.69 3.98
CA ASN A 183 13.43 11.55 2.86
C ASN A 183 12.24 12.28 2.19
N GLY A 184 11.02 11.94 2.55
CA GLY A 184 9.82 12.61 2.07
C GLY A 184 9.49 13.89 2.83
N ILE A 185 10.05 14.11 4.03
CA ILE A 185 9.90 15.33 4.82
C ILE A 185 10.74 16.42 4.17
N ARG A 186 10.09 17.48 3.68
CA ARG A 186 10.76 18.54 2.91
C ARG A 186 9.92 19.79 2.79
N LYS A 187 10.57 20.91 2.49
CA LYS A 187 9.92 22.14 2.01
C LYS A 187 9.68 22.04 0.51
N VAL A 188 8.50 22.45 0.07
CA VAL A 188 8.10 22.45 -1.33
C VAL A 188 7.72 23.86 -1.72
N PRO A 189 8.40 24.50 -2.69
CA PRO A 189 8.05 25.81 -3.17
C PRO A 189 6.71 25.82 -3.90
N ILE A 190 5.96 26.89 -3.78
CA ILE A 190 4.73 27.14 -4.52
C ILE A 190 5.06 28.02 -5.72
N ALA A 191 4.87 27.50 -6.92
CA ALA A 191 5.09 28.26 -8.16
C ALA A 191 4.05 29.39 -8.30
N ASP A 192 4.49 30.56 -8.80
CA ASP A 192 3.65 31.74 -8.99
C ASP A 192 2.33 31.45 -9.74
N LYS A 193 2.41 30.58 -10.75
CA LYS A 193 1.25 30.23 -11.58
C LYS A 193 0.12 29.56 -10.81
N VAL A 194 0.41 28.83 -9.78
CA VAL A 194 -0.58 28.08 -8.97
C VAL A 194 -0.81 28.66 -7.57
N LEU A 195 -0.02 29.67 -7.18
CA LEU A 195 -0.19 30.39 -5.92
C LEU A 195 -1.65 30.91 -5.72
N PRO A 196 -2.34 31.46 -6.73
CA PRO A 196 -3.72 31.89 -6.57
C PRO A 196 -4.66 30.77 -6.09
N TYR A 197 -4.43 29.51 -6.55
CA TYR A 197 -5.25 28.37 -6.13
C TYR A 197 -4.98 27.98 -4.67
N TYR A 198 -3.72 28.02 -4.23
CA TYR A 198 -3.40 27.81 -2.81
C TYR A 198 -4.09 28.86 -1.93
N LYS A 199 -4.07 30.12 -2.33
CA LYS A 199 -4.77 31.21 -1.61
C LYS A 199 -6.29 30.98 -1.57
N ALA A 200 -6.90 30.68 -2.72
CA ALA A 200 -8.32 30.44 -2.83
C ALA A 200 -8.77 29.26 -1.95
N TRP A 201 -8.05 28.15 -1.98
CA TRP A 201 -8.34 27.00 -1.13
C TRP A 201 -8.11 27.32 0.36
N TYR A 202 -7.06 28.07 0.71
CA TYR A 202 -6.77 28.47 2.07
C TYR A 202 -7.91 29.33 2.67
N GLU A 203 -8.46 30.23 1.90
CA GLU A 203 -9.49 31.19 2.30
C GLU A 203 -10.92 30.61 2.24
N SER A 204 -11.16 29.61 1.42
CA SER A 204 -12.51 29.07 1.17
C SER A 204 -13.19 28.44 2.39
N CYS A 205 -12.44 27.97 3.38
CA CYS A 205 -12.96 27.42 4.63
C CYS A 205 -12.01 27.77 5.78
N PRO A 206 -12.10 28.96 6.41
CA PRO A 206 -11.17 29.40 7.45
C PRO A 206 -11.01 28.41 8.60
N GLU A 207 -12.08 27.68 8.95
CA GLU A 207 -12.15 26.75 10.08
C GLU A 207 -11.63 25.34 9.72
N CYS A 208 -11.38 25.05 8.45
CA CYS A 208 -10.87 23.76 8.02
C CYS A 208 -9.39 23.58 8.37
N GLU A 209 -9.04 22.46 8.96
CA GLU A 209 -7.66 22.10 9.32
C GLU A 209 -6.81 21.87 8.06
N TYR A 210 -7.38 21.22 7.04
CA TYR A 210 -6.68 20.86 5.80
C TYR A 210 -6.84 21.94 4.73
N LEU A 211 -5.80 22.10 3.89
CA LEU A 211 -5.84 23.03 2.77
C LEU A 211 -6.95 22.66 1.78
N LEU A 212 -6.95 21.38 1.36
CA LEU A 212 -7.97 20.83 0.48
C LEU A 212 -9.07 20.18 1.33
N HIS A 213 -10.30 20.55 1.06
CA HIS A 213 -11.46 20.08 1.81
C HIS A 213 -12.68 19.89 0.89
N THR A 214 -13.60 19.03 1.28
CA THR A 214 -14.90 18.85 0.61
C THR A 214 -15.77 20.10 0.83
N GLU A 215 -16.90 20.18 0.11
CA GLU A 215 -17.88 21.27 0.30
C GLU A 215 -18.41 21.35 1.73
N ASP A 216 -18.47 20.20 2.42
CA ASP A 216 -18.87 20.10 3.84
C ASP A 216 -17.72 20.44 4.81
N GLY A 217 -16.56 20.92 4.34
CA GLY A 217 -15.40 21.25 5.15
C GLY A 217 -14.63 20.03 5.70
N LYS A 218 -14.90 18.82 5.21
CA LYS A 218 -14.22 17.61 5.65
C LYS A 218 -12.94 17.36 4.88
N HIS A 219 -12.05 16.57 5.49
CA HIS A 219 -10.82 16.09 4.86
C HIS A 219 -11.12 15.36 3.54
N PHE A 220 -10.34 15.65 2.50
CA PHE A 220 -10.41 14.95 1.23
C PHE A 220 -9.75 13.57 1.35
N GLU A 221 -10.55 12.51 1.31
CA GLU A 221 -9.99 11.14 1.27
C GLU A 221 -9.64 10.73 -0.17
N TYR A 222 -8.57 9.94 -0.33
CA TYR A 222 -8.15 9.42 -1.65
C TYR A 222 -9.27 8.70 -2.41
N LYS A 223 -10.21 8.07 -1.70
CA LYS A 223 -11.38 7.42 -2.31
C LYS A 223 -12.34 8.38 -3.00
N ASN A 224 -12.39 9.64 -2.56
CA ASN A 224 -13.25 10.66 -3.14
C ASN A 224 -12.65 11.23 -4.44
N ASN A 225 -11.37 10.94 -4.72
CA ASN A 225 -10.61 11.43 -5.87
C ASN A 225 -10.59 10.47 -7.08
N VAL A 226 -11.26 9.32 -7.01
CA VAL A 226 -11.42 8.45 -8.20
C VAL A 226 -12.13 9.21 -9.33
N THR A 227 -12.96 10.18 -8.98
CA THR A 227 -13.64 11.08 -9.93
C THR A 227 -12.69 12.05 -10.64
N ILE A 228 -11.50 12.36 -10.08
CA ILE A 228 -10.50 13.21 -10.78
C ILE A 228 -9.82 12.43 -11.92
N ALA A 229 -9.66 11.11 -11.76
CA ALA A 229 -9.13 10.25 -12.82
C ALA A 229 -10.19 9.91 -13.88
N ASP A 230 -11.48 10.00 -13.51
CA ASP A 230 -12.64 9.82 -14.40
C ASP A 230 -13.13 11.14 -15.02
N ALA A 231 -12.54 12.29 -14.68
CA ALA A 231 -12.71 13.53 -15.44
C ALA A 231 -12.16 13.25 -16.84
N LYS A 232 -13.05 12.83 -17.71
CA LYS A 232 -12.81 12.46 -19.10
C LYS A 232 -12.04 13.57 -19.77
N ILE A 233 -10.80 13.30 -20.05
CA ILE A 233 -10.07 13.90 -21.14
C ILE A 233 -10.51 13.05 -22.35
N ASP A 234 -11.69 13.38 -22.93
CA ASP A 234 -12.10 12.91 -24.25
C ASP A 234 -11.30 13.67 -25.31
#